data_c0da9fdd8d253bbf0166d44a4be3f4d9
#
_entry.id   c0da9fdd8d253bbf0166d44a4be3f4d9
#
_cell.length_a   1.000
_cell.length_b   1.000
_cell.length_c   1.000
_cell.angle_alpha   90.00
_cell.angle_beta   90.00
_cell.angle_gamma   90.00
#
_symmetry.space_group_name_H-M   'P 1'
#
loop_
_entity.id
_entity.type
_entity.pdbx_description
1 polymer ?
#
loop_
_entity_poly.entity_id
_entity_poly.type
_entity_poly.pdbx_seq_one_letter_code
_entity_poly.pdbx_strand_id
1 'polypeptide(L)'
;MSEEIQLVGEKNELGESISPQLPSEVKNFLIDIDGTITDDVPNEEPERMVTCLPYPDALETMAKWYDEGHVLTFFTSRTEEHREVTEIWLKKHSIKYHGLLMGKPRGGNYHWIDNHIVRATRFE
;
A
#
# COMPACT_ATOMS: atom_id res chain seq x y z
N MET A 1 1.40 -14.32 -12.54
CA MET A 1 0.87 -13.10 -13.16
C MET A 1 -0.35 -12.66 -12.36
N SER A 2 -0.33 -11.42 -11.92
CA SER A 2 -1.46 -10.90 -11.16
C SER A 2 -2.58 -10.47 -12.10
N GLU A 3 -3.80 -10.80 -11.74
CA GLU A 3 -4.96 -10.25 -12.42
C GLU A 3 -5.21 -8.84 -11.90
N GLU A 4 -5.37 -7.90 -12.80
CA GLU A 4 -5.75 -6.54 -12.41
C GLU A 4 -7.23 -6.52 -12.04
N ILE A 5 -7.53 -5.95 -10.89
CA ILE A 5 -8.91 -5.71 -10.47
C ILE A 5 -9.37 -4.41 -11.14
N GLN A 6 -10.36 -4.52 -12.00
CA GLN A 6 -10.93 -3.35 -12.65
C GLN A 6 -12.06 -2.78 -11.79
N LEU A 7 -11.94 -1.50 -11.50
CA LEU A 7 -12.96 -0.76 -10.74
C LEU A 7 -13.87 -0.04 -11.72
N VAL A 8 -15.10 -0.52 -11.83
CA VAL A 8 -16.11 0.02 -12.74
C VAL A 8 -17.15 0.78 -11.92
N GLY A 9 -17.51 1.96 -12.36
CA GLY A 9 -18.57 2.73 -11.75
C GLY A 9 -19.90 2.00 -11.89
N GLU A 10 -20.68 2.01 -10.83
CA GLU A 10 -22.01 1.40 -10.77
C GLU A 10 -23.08 2.48 -10.67
N LYS A 11 -24.32 2.10 -10.90
CA LYS A 11 -25.46 2.99 -10.72
C LYS A 11 -26.40 2.40 -9.67
N ASN A 12 -26.98 3.26 -8.84
CA ASN A 12 -28.01 2.85 -7.89
C ASN A 12 -29.36 2.68 -8.62
N GLU A 13 -30.40 2.33 -7.86
CA GLU A 13 -31.76 2.12 -8.40
C GLU A 13 -32.34 3.36 -9.11
N LEU A 14 -31.87 4.56 -8.74
CA LEU A 14 -32.33 5.82 -9.33
C LEU A 14 -31.49 6.21 -10.56
N GLY A 15 -30.54 5.38 -10.97
CA GLY A 15 -29.65 5.66 -12.11
C GLY A 15 -28.52 6.61 -11.80
N GLU A 16 -28.29 6.94 -10.52
CA GLU A 16 -27.19 7.80 -10.10
C GLU A 16 -25.89 7.02 -10.06
N SER A 17 -24.80 7.64 -10.52
CA SER A 17 -23.47 7.03 -10.47
C SER A 17 -22.98 6.95 -9.02
N ILE A 18 -22.43 5.80 -8.64
CA ILE A 18 -21.77 5.59 -7.36
C ILE A 18 -20.30 5.25 -7.59
N SER A 19 -19.47 5.50 -6.58
CA SER A 19 -18.05 5.18 -6.65
C SER A 19 -17.81 3.68 -6.84
N PRO A 20 -16.80 3.29 -7.63
CA PRO A 20 -16.42 1.88 -7.76
C PRO A 20 -16.10 1.26 -6.40
N GLN A 21 -16.52 0.03 -6.19
CA GLN A 21 -16.24 -0.71 -4.96
C GLN A 21 -15.68 -2.08 -5.28
N LEU A 22 -14.76 -2.54 -4.44
CA LEU A 22 -14.29 -3.92 -4.50
C LEU A 22 -15.35 -4.86 -3.90
N PRO A 23 -15.37 -6.14 -4.33
CA PRO A 23 -16.15 -7.15 -3.63
C PRO A 23 -15.83 -7.15 -2.13
N SER A 24 -16.82 -7.47 -1.29
CA SER A 24 -16.65 -7.39 0.17
C SER A 24 -15.52 -8.26 0.73
N GLU A 25 -15.18 -9.36 0.05
CA GLU A 25 -14.12 -10.27 0.44
C GLU A 25 -12.73 -9.83 -0.01
N VAL A 26 -12.63 -8.82 -0.88
CA VAL A 26 -11.37 -8.28 -1.36
C VAL A 26 -11.03 -7.01 -0.60
N LYS A 27 -9.93 -7.04 0.12
CA LYS A 27 -9.46 -5.89 0.91
C LYS A 27 -8.53 -5.01 0.11
N ASN A 28 -8.60 -3.72 0.38
CA ASN A 28 -7.76 -2.70 -0.22
C ASN A 28 -6.75 -2.28 0.84
N PHE A 29 -5.57 -2.89 0.81
CA PHE A 29 -4.53 -2.61 1.80
C PHE A 29 -3.74 -1.38 1.41
N LEU A 30 -3.66 -0.40 2.30
CA LEU A 30 -2.76 0.73 2.21
C LEU A 30 -1.64 0.46 3.21
N ILE A 31 -0.42 0.26 2.72
CA ILE A 31 0.69 -0.27 3.52
C ILE A 31 1.81 0.77 3.58
N ASP A 32 2.17 1.19 4.78
CA ASP A 32 3.32 2.03 5.01
C ASP A 32 4.62 1.23 4.77
N ILE A 33 5.70 1.92 4.47
CA ILE A 33 7.00 1.27 4.20
C ILE A 33 7.93 1.41 5.40
N ASP A 34 8.43 2.62 5.65
CA ASP A 34 9.44 2.87 6.69
C ASP A 34 8.86 2.68 8.10
N GLY A 35 9.51 1.83 8.88
CA GLY A 35 9.05 1.49 10.22
C GLY A 35 7.90 0.47 10.25
N THR A 36 7.45 -0.03 9.10
CA THR A 36 6.34 -0.97 8.99
C THR A 36 6.76 -2.29 8.34
N ILE A 37 7.32 -2.23 7.14
CA ILE A 37 7.81 -3.43 6.43
C ILE A 37 9.33 -3.52 6.41
N THR A 38 9.99 -2.47 6.82
CA THR A 38 11.45 -2.35 6.96
C THR A 38 11.75 -1.34 8.06
N ASP A 39 13.03 -1.13 8.36
CA ASP A 39 13.45 -0.12 9.33
C ASP A 39 12.98 1.27 8.92
N ASP A 40 12.80 2.14 9.91
CA ASP A 40 12.41 3.52 9.69
C ASP A 40 13.59 4.30 9.09
N VAL A 41 13.52 4.56 7.79
CA VAL A 41 14.56 5.26 7.05
C VAL A 41 14.11 6.69 6.75
N PRO A 42 14.77 7.71 7.30
CA PRO A 42 14.39 9.09 7.03
C PRO A 42 14.72 9.51 5.58
N ASN A 43 13.97 10.45 5.05
CA ASN A 43 14.20 10.98 3.70
C ASN A 43 15.60 11.59 3.51
N GLU A 44 16.23 11.99 4.59
CA GLU A 44 17.57 12.58 4.62
C GLU A 44 18.69 11.55 4.45
N GLU A 45 18.35 10.26 4.49
CA GLU A 45 19.33 9.16 4.36
C GLU A 45 18.92 8.22 3.22
N PRO A 46 18.85 8.70 1.97
CA PRO A 46 18.36 7.89 0.84
C PRO A 46 19.24 6.67 0.55
N GLU A 47 20.51 6.68 0.92
CA GLU A 47 21.41 5.53 0.78
C GLU A 47 20.93 4.33 1.58
N ARG A 48 20.26 4.55 2.72
CA ARG A 48 19.69 3.46 3.53
C ARG A 48 18.44 2.86 2.89
N MET A 49 17.76 3.61 2.02
CA MET A 49 16.63 3.09 1.26
C MET A 49 17.03 1.98 0.30
N VAL A 50 18.30 2.00 -0.15
CA VAL A 50 18.85 0.97 -1.05
C VAL A 50 19.20 -0.31 -0.30
N THR A 51 19.73 -0.19 0.90
CA THR A 51 20.34 -1.29 1.64
C THR A 51 19.50 -1.90 2.73
N CYS A 52 18.44 -1.22 3.19
CA CYS A 52 17.58 -1.77 4.23
C CYS A 52 16.91 -3.07 3.77
N LEU A 53 16.67 -3.95 4.73
CA LEU A 53 16.07 -5.26 4.45
C LEU A 53 14.61 -5.27 4.91
N PRO A 54 13.72 -5.88 4.12
CA PRO A 54 12.33 -6.04 4.56
C PRO A 54 12.24 -7.06 5.68
N TYR A 55 11.30 -6.85 6.60
CA TYR A 55 11.05 -7.82 7.66
C TYR A 55 10.47 -9.10 7.08
N PRO A 56 11.01 -10.30 7.47
CA PRO A 56 10.52 -11.56 6.92
C PRO A 56 9.01 -11.79 7.11
N ASP A 57 8.49 -11.44 8.27
CA ASP A 57 7.06 -11.60 8.57
C ASP A 57 6.20 -10.70 7.68
N ALA A 58 6.66 -9.50 7.38
CA ALA A 58 5.96 -8.60 6.48
C ALA A 58 5.94 -9.15 5.05
N LEU A 59 7.07 -9.68 4.57
CA LEU A 59 7.15 -10.31 3.26
C LEU A 59 6.17 -11.47 3.13
N GLU A 60 6.13 -12.34 4.11
CA GLU A 60 5.26 -13.50 4.12
C GLU A 60 3.77 -13.08 4.11
N THR A 61 3.42 -12.12 4.96
CA THR A 61 2.06 -11.62 5.06
C THR A 61 1.59 -10.97 3.77
N MET A 62 2.43 -10.11 3.17
CA MET A 62 2.08 -9.42 1.92
C MET A 62 1.95 -10.41 0.75
N ALA A 63 2.83 -11.41 0.68
CA ALA A 63 2.74 -12.43 -0.34
C ALA A 63 1.43 -13.22 -0.23
N LYS A 64 1.03 -13.54 0.99
CA LYS A 64 -0.24 -14.23 1.25
C LYS A 64 -1.43 -13.38 0.79
N TRP A 65 -1.47 -12.11 1.17
CA TRP A 65 -2.56 -11.21 0.77
C TRP A 65 -2.64 -11.08 -0.75
N TYR A 66 -1.49 -10.95 -1.41
CA TYR A 66 -1.44 -10.84 -2.86
C TYR A 66 -2.00 -12.12 -3.52
N ASP A 67 -1.58 -13.27 -3.04
CA ASP A 67 -2.02 -14.57 -3.58
C ASP A 67 -3.51 -14.82 -3.32
N GLU A 68 -4.06 -14.27 -2.24
CA GLU A 68 -5.48 -14.34 -1.93
C GLU A 68 -6.34 -13.39 -2.77
N GLY A 69 -5.72 -12.55 -3.59
CA GLY A 69 -6.43 -11.65 -4.50
C GLY A 69 -6.74 -10.27 -3.92
N HIS A 70 -6.14 -9.91 -2.80
CA HIS A 70 -6.30 -8.56 -2.23
C HIS A 70 -5.49 -7.53 -3.00
N VAL A 71 -5.90 -6.27 -2.90
CA VAL A 71 -5.17 -5.16 -3.52
C VAL A 71 -4.16 -4.61 -2.52
N LEU A 72 -2.90 -4.50 -2.95
CA LEU A 72 -1.82 -3.95 -2.13
C LEU A 72 -1.32 -2.64 -2.75
N THR A 73 -1.47 -1.55 -2.01
CA THR A 73 -0.96 -0.25 -2.40
C THR A 73 -0.06 0.27 -1.29
N PHE A 74 1.18 0.55 -1.62
CA PHE A 74 2.07 1.20 -0.65
C PHE A 74 1.74 2.68 -0.55
N PHE A 75 1.64 3.17 0.67
CA PHE A 75 1.34 4.56 0.96
C PHE A 75 2.41 5.08 1.94
N THR A 76 3.37 5.82 1.40
CA THR A 76 4.60 6.18 2.11
C THR A 76 4.78 7.69 2.19
N SER A 77 5.38 8.14 3.30
CA SER A 77 5.78 9.55 3.47
C SER A 77 7.03 9.91 2.67
N ARG A 78 7.68 8.94 2.00
CA ARG A 78 8.74 9.25 1.08
C ARG A 78 8.21 10.19 0.00
N THR A 79 9.06 11.11 -0.45
CA THR A 79 8.68 12.08 -1.49
C THR A 79 8.91 11.52 -2.88
N GLU A 80 8.35 12.18 -3.90
CA GLU A 80 8.46 11.72 -5.30
C GLU A 80 9.93 11.59 -5.76
N GLU A 81 10.84 12.36 -5.20
CA GLU A 81 12.29 12.22 -5.54
C GLU A 81 12.84 10.85 -5.19
N HIS A 82 12.18 10.09 -4.30
CA HIS A 82 12.58 8.76 -3.87
C HIS A 82 11.74 7.64 -4.50
N ARG A 83 10.89 7.96 -5.47
CA ARG A 83 10.05 6.96 -6.13
C ARG A 83 10.86 5.87 -6.79
N GLU A 84 11.84 6.25 -7.60
CA GLU A 84 12.64 5.29 -8.35
C GLU A 84 13.39 4.31 -7.44
N VAL A 85 14.06 4.83 -6.40
CA VAL A 85 14.77 3.95 -5.46
C VAL A 85 13.82 3.02 -4.73
N THR A 86 12.63 3.49 -4.42
CA THR A 86 11.60 2.68 -3.76
C THR A 86 11.09 1.57 -4.68
N GLU A 87 10.81 1.87 -5.93
CA GLU A 87 10.36 0.87 -6.92
C GLU A 87 11.44 -0.19 -7.16
N ILE A 88 12.69 0.21 -7.27
CA ILE A 88 13.83 -0.70 -7.44
C ILE A 88 13.95 -1.62 -6.22
N TRP A 89 13.82 -1.07 -5.02
CA TRP A 89 13.89 -1.84 -3.78
C TRP A 89 12.76 -2.86 -3.67
N LEU A 90 11.52 -2.47 -3.99
CA LEU A 90 10.38 -3.38 -3.98
C LEU A 90 10.60 -4.53 -4.97
N LYS A 91 11.09 -4.23 -6.16
CA LYS A 91 11.39 -5.24 -7.18
C LYS A 91 12.52 -6.17 -6.75
N LYS A 92 13.58 -5.61 -6.19
CA LYS A 92 14.74 -6.36 -5.70
C LYS A 92 14.34 -7.42 -4.69
N HIS A 93 13.38 -7.12 -3.82
CA HIS A 93 12.92 -8.03 -2.78
C HIS A 93 11.69 -8.84 -3.20
N SER A 94 11.37 -8.84 -4.50
CA SER A 94 10.27 -9.62 -5.07
C SER A 94 8.91 -9.32 -4.43
N ILE A 95 8.72 -8.09 -3.99
CA ILE A 95 7.45 -7.65 -3.40
C ILE A 95 6.48 -7.31 -4.53
N LYS A 96 5.37 -8.02 -4.57
CA LYS A 96 4.30 -7.77 -5.55
C LYS A 96 3.29 -6.80 -4.97
N TYR A 97 2.89 -5.82 -5.77
CA TYR A 97 1.95 -4.78 -5.34
C TYR A 97 1.21 -4.21 -6.54
N HIS A 98 0.15 -3.46 -6.28
CA HIS A 98 -0.68 -2.86 -7.33
C HIS A 98 -0.45 -1.37 -7.49
N GLY A 99 -0.05 -0.68 -6.43
CA GLY A 99 0.17 0.75 -6.49
C GLY A 99 1.19 1.25 -5.49
N LEU A 100 1.71 2.46 -5.76
CA LEU A 100 2.68 3.13 -4.89
C LEU A 100 2.33 4.62 -4.83
N LEU A 101 1.89 5.06 -3.67
CA LEU A 101 1.55 6.46 -3.39
C LEU A 101 2.62 7.07 -2.51
N MET A 102 3.26 8.13 -3.02
CA MET A 102 4.26 8.89 -2.29
C MET A 102 3.61 10.08 -1.60
N GLY A 103 4.30 10.68 -0.65
CA GLY A 103 3.87 11.94 -0.05
C GLY A 103 2.76 11.81 1.00
N LYS A 104 2.67 10.65 1.66
CA LYS A 104 1.73 10.51 2.79
C LYS A 104 2.02 11.59 3.84
N PRO A 105 0.99 12.22 4.43
CA PRO A 105 1.19 13.18 5.51
C PRO A 105 2.05 12.59 6.62
N ARG A 106 3.02 13.38 7.10
CA ARG A 106 3.95 12.97 8.16
C ARG A 106 3.35 13.29 9.52
N GLY A 107 3.84 12.59 10.55
CA GLY A 107 3.52 12.88 11.93
C GLY A 107 2.72 11.81 12.66
N GLY A 108 2.14 10.86 11.96
CA GLY A 108 1.30 9.85 12.59
C GLY A 108 -0.01 10.42 13.12
N ASN A 109 -0.61 9.71 14.08
CA ASN A 109 -1.87 10.13 14.72
C ASN A 109 -2.98 10.39 13.69
N TYR A 110 -3.10 9.52 12.69
CA TYR A 110 -4.04 9.70 11.60
C TYR A 110 -5.48 9.45 12.04
N HIS A 111 -6.36 10.35 11.64
CA HIS A 111 -7.80 10.16 11.75
C HIS A 111 -8.36 10.12 10.32
N TRP A 112 -8.79 8.94 9.89
CA TRP A 112 -9.30 8.74 8.54
C TRP A 112 -10.78 9.09 8.47
N ILE A 113 -11.16 9.95 7.54
CA ILE A 113 -12.57 10.33 7.32
C ILE A 113 -12.94 9.90 5.92
N ASP A 114 -13.92 9.01 5.80
CA ASP A 114 -14.28 8.39 4.55
C ASP A 114 -15.74 7.94 4.58
N ASN A 115 -16.32 7.73 3.42
CA ASN A 115 -17.65 7.14 3.28
C ASN A 115 -17.60 5.60 3.19
N HIS A 116 -16.41 5.01 3.11
CA HIS A 116 -16.20 3.57 3.17
C HIS A 116 -15.76 3.14 4.57
N ILE A 117 -15.92 1.85 4.86
CA ILE A 117 -15.41 1.29 6.12
C ILE A 117 -13.88 1.31 6.08
N VAL A 118 -13.27 1.83 7.14
CA VAL A 118 -11.81 1.89 7.29
C VAL A 118 -11.41 1.10 8.52
N ARG A 119 -10.37 0.28 8.38
CA ARG A 119 -9.74 -0.44 9.49
C ARG A 119 -8.26 -0.16 9.47
N ALA A 120 -7.64 -0.21 10.63
CA ALA A 120 -6.20 0.00 10.75
C ALA A 120 -5.58 -1.12 11.57
N THR A 121 -4.41 -1.59 11.13
CA THR A 121 -3.66 -2.66 11.80
C THR A 121 -2.19 -2.27 11.85
N ARG A 122 -1.51 -2.62 12.92
CA ARG A 122 -0.06 -2.50 13.02
C ARG A 122 0.55 -3.90 12.95
N PHE A 123 1.65 -4.04 12.20
CA PHE A 123 2.47 -5.23 12.27
C PHE A 123 3.27 -5.19 13.59
N GLU A 124 3.28 -6.29 14.28
CA GLU A 124 4.02 -6.43 15.53
C GLU A 124 5.10 -7.51 15.40
#